data_d98d741ac957f8266ed58158fe8518f5
#
_entry.id   d98d741ac957f8266ed58158fe8518f5
#
_cell.length_a   1.000
_cell.length_b   1.000
_cell.length_c   1.000
_cell.angle_alpha   90.00
_cell.angle_beta   90.00
_cell.angle_gamma   90.00
#
_symmetry.space_group_name_H-M   'P 1'
#
loop_
_entity.id
_entity.type
_entity.pdbx_description
1 polymer ?
#
loop_
_entity_poly.entity_id
_entity_poly.type
_entity_poly.pdbx_seq_one_letter_code
_entity_poly.pdbx_strand_id
1 'polypeptide(L)'
;MLRARWIERHLEPHFTLGTSKGAITTRTVWYLIAWHHDRPEVRGIGEAALFPGHSKEFPADVKTKLLELCMDTSNWERRLTDDLVDVPSVRFAVEQCLKDLEAVGTKTLFPSAFTLGRQAIPINGLVWMGDKATMKQRIR
;
A
#
# COMPACT_ATOMS: atom_id res chain seq x y z
N MET A 1 15.36 -2.59 19.14
CA MET A 1 14.53 -3.75 18.70
C MET A 1 13.34 -3.21 17.91
N LEU A 2 13.10 -3.71 16.69
CA LEU A 2 11.92 -3.38 15.88
C LEU A 2 10.69 -4.07 16.49
N ARG A 3 9.55 -3.40 16.44
CA ARG A 3 8.22 -3.91 16.78
C ARG A 3 7.30 -3.67 15.59
N ALA A 4 6.34 -4.56 15.38
CA ALA A 4 5.39 -4.40 14.29
C ALA A 4 4.00 -4.92 14.65
N ARG A 5 3.02 -4.39 13.96
CA ARG A 5 1.64 -4.91 13.91
C ARG A 5 1.06 -4.65 12.52
N TRP A 6 -0.01 -5.33 12.20
CA TRP A 6 -0.80 -5.03 11.01
C TRP A 6 -2.27 -4.81 11.36
N ILE A 7 -2.97 -4.10 10.50
CA ILE A 7 -4.41 -3.85 10.60
C ILE A 7 -5.05 -4.03 9.23
N GLU A 8 -6.26 -4.60 9.21
CA GLU A 8 -7.09 -4.73 8.01
C GLU A 8 -8.06 -3.57 7.92
N ARG A 9 -8.30 -3.07 6.70
CA ARG A 9 -9.31 -2.06 6.40
C ARG A 9 -10.07 -2.43 5.13
N HIS A 10 -11.37 -2.21 5.15
CA HIS A 10 -12.24 -2.30 3.99
C HIS A 10 -12.50 -0.89 3.50
N LEU A 11 -12.06 -0.59 2.29
CA LEU A 11 -12.22 0.70 1.65
C LEU A 11 -13.43 0.64 0.71
N GLU A 12 -14.32 1.60 0.83
CA GLU A 12 -15.46 1.77 -0.06
C GLU A 12 -15.21 3.01 -0.93
N PRO A 13 -15.01 2.85 -2.25
CA PRO A 13 -14.85 4.01 -3.12
C PRO A 13 -16.17 4.78 -3.22
N HIS A 14 -16.09 6.10 -3.36
CA HIS A 14 -17.26 6.98 -3.48
C HIS A 14 -18.15 6.66 -4.69
N PHE A 15 -17.66 5.88 -5.63
CA PHE A 15 -18.42 5.37 -6.78
C PHE A 15 -17.83 4.02 -7.21
N THR A 16 -18.64 3.21 -7.84
CA THR A 16 -18.22 1.91 -8.37
C THR A 16 -17.10 2.10 -9.40
N LEU A 17 -15.96 1.44 -9.18
CA LEU A 17 -14.84 1.47 -10.09
C LEU A 17 -15.00 0.39 -11.15
N GLY A 18 -15.29 0.78 -12.39
CA GLY A 18 -15.33 -0.14 -13.53
C GLY A 18 -13.91 -0.53 -13.96
N THR A 19 -13.65 -1.82 -14.13
CA THR A 19 -12.41 -2.35 -14.68
C THR A 19 -12.69 -3.35 -15.80
N SER A 20 -11.69 -3.71 -16.59
CA SER A 20 -11.81 -4.75 -17.63
C SER A 20 -12.16 -6.12 -17.07
N LYS A 21 -12.03 -6.34 -15.76
CA LYS A 21 -12.32 -7.60 -15.06
C LYS A 21 -13.53 -7.54 -14.12
N GLY A 22 -14.30 -6.45 -14.19
CA GLY A 22 -15.51 -6.27 -13.38
C GLY A 22 -15.53 -4.99 -12.58
N ALA A 23 -16.58 -4.83 -11.79
CA ALA A 23 -16.81 -3.68 -10.94
C ALA A 23 -16.22 -3.91 -9.55
N ILE A 24 -15.57 -2.89 -8.99
CA ILE A 24 -15.04 -2.89 -7.63
C ILE A 24 -15.89 -1.93 -6.81
N THR A 25 -16.55 -2.46 -5.79
CA THR A 25 -17.36 -1.70 -4.83
C THR A 25 -16.71 -1.63 -3.46
N THR A 26 -15.82 -2.57 -3.15
CA THR A 26 -15.04 -2.61 -1.92
C THR A 26 -13.62 -3.08 -2.22
N ARG A 27 -12.65 -2.64 -1.43
CA ARG A 27 -11.27 -3.10 -1.52
C ARG A 27 -10.72 -3.32 -0.12
N THR A 28 -10.22 -4.52 0.14
CA THR A 28 -9.51 -4.81 1.38
C THR A 28 -8.03 -4.45 1.23
N VAL A 29 -7.50 -3.76 2.22
CA VAL A 29 -6.09 -3.40 2.34
C VAL A 29 -5.57 -3.76 3.73
N TRP A 30 -4.28 -4.00 3.84
CA TRP A 30 -3.61 -4.28 5.10
C TRP A 30 -2.47 -3.29 5.29
N TYR A 31 -2.49 -2.58 6.41
CA TYR A 31 -1.41 -1.67 6.78
C TYR A 31 -0.46 -2.39 7.73
N LEU A 32 0.81 -2.46 7.35
CA LEU A 32 1.91 -2.87 8.19
C LEU A 32 2.46 -1.61 8.88
N ILE A 33 2.54 -1.65 10.21
CA ILE A 33 3.00 -0.53 11.03
C ILE A 33 4.15 -1.03 11.88
N ALA A 34 5.32 -0.39 11.77
CA ALA A 34 6.49 -0.73 12.58
C ALA A 34 7.08 0.49 13.28
N TRP A 35 7.79 0.22 14.38
CA TRP A 35 8.49 1.24 15.17
C TRP A 35 9.64 0.61 15.95
N HIS A 36 10.65 1.41 16.30
CA HIS A 36 11.67 1.00 17.24
C HIS A 36 11.15 1.10 18.67
N HIS A 37 11.46 0.10 19.51
CA HIS A 37 10.99 0.03 20.89
C HIS A 37 11.37 1.27 21.72
N ASP A 38 12.52 1.84 21.46
CA ASP A 38 13.10 3.03 22.11
C ASP A 38 12.54 4.36 21.55
N ARG A 39 11.84 4.33 20.40
CA ARG A 39 11.20 5.50 19.77
C ARG A 39 9.82 5.14 19.21
N PRO A 40 8.85 4.83 20.07
CA PRO A 40 7.52 4.34 19.64
C PRO A 40 6.66 5.40 18.95
N GLU A 41 7.03 6.68 19.04
CA GLU A 41 6.37 7.80 18.36
C GLU A 41 6.72 7.85 16.87
N VAL A 42 7.89 7.34 16.46
CA VAL A 42 8.32 7.25 15.06
C VAL A 42 7.79 5.94 14.47
N ARG A 43 6.82 6.05 13.57
CA ARG A 43 6.16 4.89 12.97
C ARG A 43 6.33 4.89 11.46
N GLY A 44 6.87 3.81 10.93
CA GLY A 44 6.81 3.49 9.52
C GLY A 44 5.49 2.81 9.19
N ILE A 45 4.91 3.15 8.05
CA ILE A 45 3.66 2.54 7.56
C ILE A 45 3.86 2.09 6.12
N GLY A 46 3.45 0.85 5.85
CA GLY A 46 3.36 0.31 4.49
C GLY A 46 1.99 -0.30 4.24
N GLU A 47 1.55 -0.30 3.00
CA GLU A 47 0.26 -0.84 2.58
C GLU A 47 0.44 -2.07 1.70
N ALA A 48 -0.12 -3.22 2.11
CA ALA A 48 -0.35 -4.36 1.25
C ALA A 48 -1.78 -4.30 0.72
N ALA A 49 -1.92 -4.26 -0.59
CA ALA A 49 -3.22 -4.11 -1.21
C ALA A 49 -3.37 -5.01 -2.43
N LEU A 50 -4.41 -5.84 -2.42
CA LEU A 50 -4.76 -6.67 -3.56
C LEU A 50 -5.74 -5.93 -4.47
N PHE A 51 -5.60 -6.18 -5.76
CA PHE A 51 -6.54 -5.71 -6.75
C PHE A 51 -7.33 -6.90 -7.30
N PRO A 52 -8.63 -7.05 -6.96
CA PRO A 52 -9.42 -8.20 -7.33
C PRO A 52 -9.35 -8.51 -8.84
N GLY A 53 -9.07 -9.76 -9.17
CA GLY A 53 -8.94 -10.22 -10.56
C GLY A 53 -7.62 -9.86 -11.26
N HIS A 54 -6.73 -9.08 -10.62
CA HIS A 54 -5.41 -8.70 -11.15
C HIS A 54 -4.26 -9.24 -10.31
N SER A 55 -4.36 -9.14 -8.99
CA SER A 55 -3.34 -9.72 -8.09
C SER A 55 -3.40 -11.25 -8.15
N LYS A 56 -2.24 -11.89 -8.14
CA LYS A 56 -2.11 -13.35 -8.10
C LYS A 56 -2.17 -13.90 -6.68
N GLU A 57 -1.93 -13.05 -5.70
CA GLU A 57 -1.93 -13.39 -4.28
C GLU A 57 -3.36 -13.53 -3.75
N PHE A 58 -3.53 -14.37 -2.74
CA PHE A 58 -4.78 -14.51 -2.02
C PHE A 58 -4.74 -13.76 -0.67
N PRO A 59 -5.88 -13.26 -0.17
CA PRO A 59 -5.95 -12.60 1.14
C PRO A 59 -5.37 -13.41 2.29
N ALA A 60 -5.52 -14.74 2.24
CA ALA A 60 -4.98 -15.65 3.26
C ALA A 60 -3.44 -15.62 3.29
N ASP A 61 -2.78 -15.62 2.13
CA ASP A 61 -1.33 -15.58 2.02
C ASP A 61 -0.78 -14.26 2.57
N VAL A 62 -1.42 -13.15 2.21
CA VAL A 62 -1.08 -11.80 2.71
C VAL A 62 -1.15 -11.77 4.24
N LYS A 63 -2.25 -12.26 4.83
CA LYS A 63 -2.43 -12.29 6.29
C LYS A 63 -1.39 -13.16 6.98
N THR A 64 -1.12 -14.35 6.44
CA THR A 64 -0.12 -15.27 6.97
C THR A 64 1.26 -14.61 6.99
N LYS A 65 1.68 -14.00 5.86
CA LYS A 65 2.98 -13.33 5.77
C LYS A 65 3.10 -12.11 6.68
N LEU A 66 2.04 -11.31 6.79
CA LEU A 66 2.01 -10.17 7.73
C LEU A 66 2.11 -10.63 9.19
N LEU A 67 1.46 -11.75 9.55
CA LEU A 67 1.57 -12.33 10.88
C LEU A 67 3.00 -12.79 11.17
N GLU A 68 3.62 -13.56 10.26
CA GLU A 68 5.01 -14.01 10.38
C GLU A 68 5.99 -12.84 10.56
N LEU A 69 5.82 -11.77 9.79
CA LEU A 69 6.63 -10.55 9.90
C LEU A 69 6.47 -9.85 11.26
N CYS A 70 5.26 -9.83 11.80
CA CYS A 70 5.03 -9.22 13.11
C CYS A 70 5.52 -10.08 14.28
N MET A 71 5.53 -11.40 14.12
CA MET A 71 6.07 -12.33 15.12
C MET A 71 7.60 -12.32 15.15
N ASP A 72 8.23 -12.19 13.98
CA ASP A 72 9.68 -12.07 13.84
C ASP A 72 10.04 -10.85 12.99
N THR A 73 10.45 -9.79 13.67
CA THR A 73 10.85 -8.53 13.04
C THR A 73 12.34 -8.48 12.65
N SER A 74 13.06 -9.58 12.84
CA SER A 74 14.47 -9.66 12.45
C SER A 74 14.63 -9.77 10.93
N ASN A 75 15.69 -9.18 10.41
CA ASN A 75 16.12 -9.35 9.02
C ASN A 75 15.06 -9.05 7.93
N TRP A 76 14.15 -8.11 8.17
CA TRP A 76 13.13 -7.73 7.18
C TRP A 76 13.73 -7.36 5.81
N GLU A 77 14.87 -6.66 5.79
CA GLU A 77 15.56 -6.30 4.54
C GLU A 77 15.96 -7.53 3.73
N ARG A 78 16.52 -8.57 4.39
CA ARG A 78 16.86 -9.84 3.74
C ARG A 78 15.60 -10.57 3.26
N ARG A 79 14.53 -10.55 4.04
CA ARG A 79 13.27 -11.23 3.69
C ARG A 79 12.62 -10.65 2.42
N LEU A 80 12.92 -9.38 2.06
CA LEU A 80 12.45 -8.79 0.80
C LEU A 80 12.93 -9.56 -0.43
N THR A 81 14.12 -10.15 -0.37
CA THR A 81 14.71 -10.91 -1.49
C THR A 81 14.45 -12.40 -1.42
N ASP A 82 14.24 -12.94 -0.23
CA ASP A 82 14.13 -14.37 -0.01
C ASP A 82 12.66 -14.83 0.12
N ASP A 83 11.98 -14.40 1.18
CA ASP A 83 10.68 -14.94 1.58
C ASP A 83 9.47 -14.24 0.94
N LEU A 84 9.64 -13.01 0.46
CA LEU A 84 8.54 -12.16 0.00
C LEU A 84 8.45 -12.04 -1.53
N VAL A 85 9.20 -12.83 -2.26
CA VAL A 85 9.21 -12.80 -3.73
C VAL A 85 7.84 -13.17 -4.30
N ASP A 86 7.17 -14.15 -3.70
CA ASP A 86 5.87 -14.66 -4.17
C ASP A 86 4.66 -13.90 -3.62
N VAL A 87 4.90 -12.93 -2.72
CA VAL A 87 3.86 -12.07 -2.13
C VAL A 87 4.20 -10.59 -2.31
N PRO A 88 4.18 -10.10 -3.56
CA PRO A 88 4.66 -8.76 -3.90
C PRO A 88 3.90 -7.63 -3.19
N SER A 89 2.64 -7.79 -2.82
CA SER A 89 1.90 -6.78 -2.05
C SER A 89 2.48 -6.62 -0.64
N VAL A 90 2.83 -7.72 0.02
CA VAL A 90 3.46 -7.71 1.34
C VAL A 90 4.90 -7.18 1.24
N ARG A 91 5.64 -7.61 0.21
CA ARG A 91 6.98 -7.09 -0.07
C ARG A 91 6.95 -5.57 -0.18
N PHE A 92 6.04 -5.02 -0.97
CA PHE A 92 5.87 -3.58 -1.12
C PHE A 92 5.54 -2.89 0.20
N ALA A 93 4.65 -3.48 1.02
CA ALA A 93 4.32 -2.95 2.34
C ALA A 93 5.56 -2.90 3.26
N VAL A 94 6.41 -3.92 3.24
CA VAL A 94 7.66 -3.93 4.03
C VAL A 94 8.62 -2.86 3.52
N GLU A 95 8.84 -2.76 2.21
CA GLU A 95 9.69 -1.72 1.61
C GLU A 95 9.23 -0.32 1.99
N GLN A 96 7.93 -0.02 1.84
CA GLN A 96 7.36 1.27 2.25
C GLN A 96 7.55 1.54 3.75
N CYS A 97 7.27 0.52 4.58
CA CYS A 97 7.36 0.64 6.03
C CYS A 97 8.79 0.97 6.48
N LEU A 98 9.79 0.28 5.92
CA LEU A 98 11.21 0.53 6.21
C LEU A 98 11.63 1.93 5.73
N LYS A 99 11.24 2.32 4.51
CA LYS A 99 11.54 3.65 3.97
C LYS A 99 10.90 4.77 4.79
N ASP A 100 9.69 4.57 5.29
CA ASP A 100 9.02 5.55 6.13
C ASP A 100 9.67 5.65 7.53
N LEU A 101 10.19 4.54 8.07
CA LEU A 101 11.02 4.58 9.28
C LEU A 101 12.33 5.35 9.07
N GLU A 102 13.03 5.13 7.94
CA GLU A 102 14.21 5.91 7.55
C GLU A 102 13.88 7.41 7.44
N ALA A 103 12.72 7.74 6.89
CA ALA A 103 12.20 9.11 6.79
C ALA A 103 11.58 9.63 8.12
N VAL A 104 11.87 8.98 9.25
CA VAL A 104 11.42 9.35 10.60
C VAL A 104 9.88 9.46 10.68
N GLY A 105 9.17 8.62 9.94
CA GLY A 105 7.70 8.57 9.93
C GLY A 105 7.02 9.79 9.29
N THR A 106 7.74 10.56 8.47
CA THR A 106 7.21 11.79 7.84
C THR A 106 6.26 11.53 6.67
N LYS A 107 6.14 10.29 6.21
CA LYS A 107 5.37 9.87 5.02
C LYS A 107 5.90 10.45 3.69
N THR A 108 7.04 11.14 3.71
CA THR A 108 7.72 11.63 2.52
C THR A 108 8.94 10.75 2.26
N LEU A 109 8.73 9.63 1.56
CA LEU A 109 9.74 8.59 1.34
C LEU A 109 10.87 9.07 0.42
N PHE A 110 10.55 9.90 -0.55
CA PHE A 110 11.50 10.45 -1.54
C PHE A 110 11.31 11.96 -1.63
N PRO A 111 12.03 12.75 -0.83
CA PRO A 111 11.92 14.20 -0.86
C PRO A 111 12.29 14.77 -2.24
N SER A 112 11.38 15.54 -2.82
CA SER A 112 11.54 16.23 -4.09
C SER A 112 10.72 17.51 -4.09
N ALA A 113 10.89 18.38 -5.07
CA ALA A 113 10.07 19.58 -5.19
C ALA A 113 8.57 19.23 -5.30
N PHE A 114 8.23 18.12 -5.97
CA PHE A 114 6.87 17.63 -6.08
C PHE A 114 6.31 17.09 -4.75
N THR A 115 7.02 16.16 -4.09
CA THR A 115 6.56 15.53 -2.85
C THR A 115 6.51 16.52 -1.67
N LEU A 116 7.26 17.62 -1.75
CA LEU A 116 7.21 18.72 -0.80
C LEU A 116 6.18 19.80 -1.18
N GLY A 117 5.36 19.58 -2.21
CA GLY A 117 4.32 20.51 -2.66
C GLY A 117 4.83 21.81 -3.28
N ARG A 118 6.10 21.87 -3.68
CA ARG A 118 6.73 23.07 -4.25
C ARG A 118 6.62 23.16 -5.78
N GLN A 119 6.34 22.05 -6.43
CA GLN A 119 6.23 21.95 -7.89
C GLN A 119 5.16 20.93 -8.27
N ALA A 120 4.29 21.27 -9.23
CA ALA A 120 3.39 20.32 -9.85
C ALA A 120 4.13 19.48 -10.92
N ILE A 121 3.63 18.27 -11.16
CA ILE A 121 4.02 17.47 -12.33
C ILE A 121 2.82 17.35 -13.27
N PRO A 122 3.03 17.43 -14.61
CA PRO A 122 1.95 17.18 -15.55
C PRO A 122 1.58 15.70 -15.54
N ILE A 123 0.28 15.42 -15.48
CA ILE A 123 -0.26 14.05 -15.56
C ILE A 123 -1.44 14.02 -16.54
N ASN A 124 -1.66 12.85 -17.14
CA ASN A 124 -2.88 12.64 -17.93
C ASN A 124 -4.10 12.51 -17.02
N GLY A 125 -5.23 13.04 -17.46
CA GLY A 125 -6.51 12.77 -16.84
C GLY A 125 -6.92 11.30 -17.06
N LEU A 126 -7.65 10.74 -16.09
CA LEU A 126 -8.25 9.40 -16.20
C LEU A 126 -9.77 9.54 -16.28
N VAL A 127 -10.35 9.09 -17.39
CA VAL A 127 -11.80 8.92 -17.51
C VAL A 127 -12.13 7.48 -17.12
N TRP A 128 -12.65 7.29 -15.91
CA TRP A 128 -13.09 5.98 -15.43
C TRP A 128 -14.19 5.41 -16.31
N MET A 129 -14.14 4.09 -16.54
CA MET A 129 -15.17 3.37 -17.29
C MET A 129 -16.55 3.56 -16.63
N GLY A 130 -17.55 3.75 -17.48
CA GLY A 130 -18.94 3.96 -17.08
C GLY A 130 -19.82 4.05 -18.33
N ASP A 131 -21.07 4.48 -18.17
CA ASP A 131 -21.91 4.82 -19.30
C ASP A 131 -21.39 6.06 -20.05
N LYS A 132 -21.75 6.17 -21.32
CA LYS A 132 -21.25 7.22 -22.23
C LYS A 132 -21.53 8.64 -21.72
N ALA A 133 -22.66 8.87 -21.04
CA ALA A 133 -23.04 10.19 -20.53
C ALA A 133 -22.14 10.58 -19.37
N THR A 134 -21.95 9.68 -18.39
CA THR A 134 -21.05 9.85 -17.24
C THR A 134 -19.61 10.07 -17.68
N MET A 135 -19.12 9.27 -18.65
CA MET A 135 -17.75 9.44 -19.17
C MET A 135 -17.56 10.81 -19.82
N LYS A 136 -18.54 11.30 -20.61
CA LYS A 136 -18.50 12.63 -21.21
C LYS A 136 -18.47 13.77 -20.19
N GLN A 137 -19.21 13.64 -19.08
CA GLN A 137 -19.20 14.63 -18.01
C GLN A 137 -17.84 14.74 -17.30
N ARG A 138 -17.10 13.64 -17.23
CA ARG A 138 -15.76 13.57 -16.57
C ARG A 138 -14.63 14.15 -17.43
N ILE A 139 -14.85 14.40 -18.71
CA ILE A 139 -13.87 15.01 -19.63
C ILE A 139 -13.89 16.55 -19.53
N ARG A 140 -14.94 17.13 -18.96
CA ARG A 140 -15.10 18.58 -18.79
C ARG A 140 -14.56 19.04 -17.46
#